data_a8c90222691e0c710bd70d962d4c5bbc
#
_entry.id   a8c90222691e0c710bd70d962d4c5bbc
#
_cell.length_a   1.000
_cell.length_b   1.000
_cell.length_c   1.000
_cell.angle_alpha   90.00
_cell.angle_beta   90.00
_cell.angle_gamma   90.00
#
_symmetry.space_group_name_H-M   'P 1'
#
loop_
_entity.id
_entity.type
_entity.pdbx_description
1 polymer ?
#
loop_
_entity_poly.entity_id
_entity_poly.type
_entity_poly.pdbx_seq_one_letter_code
_entity_poly.pdbx_strand_id
1 'polypeptide(L)'
;MDIKLAPRPKNEERRIVAVKRTGLIDGAQNDNFAIFCEVAKALTGWEYVAFSLFDENFQCKISTTNGTDNEKGERDQFNVCSYVLLSSEPTLIHDLSKDEKWKNHPALKKESHFLGYAGFPVINKDNYALGSFCLMNPDPSSLSKKEIDLLKGLATRIAHQIDIQTEQKETTAASVQNVLKTFNSNVSSESFDDLNAFLSLCLGKIILHDEYLKLSSLGLVDYDSNKEIILSPKGAALQKQMKLQTKVMKRSIIKTEDRPAFLDDLLGEL
;
A
#
# COMPACT_ATOMS: atom_id res chain seq x y z
N MET A 1 -2.84 38.42 -0.20
CA MET A 1 -4.17 37.89 0.17
C MET A 1 -3.92 36.64 0.98
N ASP A 2 -4.46 36.58 2.18
CA ASP A 2 -4.34 35.35 2.99
C ASP A 2 -5.10 34.21 2.28
N ILE A 3 -4.39 33.12 1.99
CA ILE A 3 -5.01 31.93 1.39
C ILE A 3 -5.94 31.34 2.44
N LYS A 4 -7.24 31.33 2.15
CA LYS A 4 -8.21 30.69 3.01
C LYS A 4 -8.14 29.18 2.82
N LEU A 5 -7.78 28.45 3.88
CA LEU A 5 -7.67 27.00 3.85
C LEU A 5 -9.05 26.32 3.80
N ALA A 6 -9.12 25.15 3.19
CA ALA A 6 -10.28 24.28 3.30
C ALA A 6 -10.49 23.86 4.76
N PRO A 7 -11.74 23.66 5.22
CA PRO A 7 -12.00 23.18 6.58
C PRO A 7 -11.36 21.81 6.82
N ARG A 8 -11.00 21.56 8.07
CA ARG A 8 -10.35 20.31 8.52
C ARG A 8 -11.32 19.43 9.28
N PRO A 9 -11.21 18.10 9.17
CA PRO A 9 -11.95 17.18 10.06
C PRO A 9 -11.61 17.44 11.53
N LYS A 10 -12.55 17.14 12.43
CA LYS A 10 -12.33 17.30 13.89
C LYS A 10 -11.16 16.47 14.44
N ASN A 11 -10.81 15.37 13.77
CA ASN A 11 -9.75 14.44 14.14
C ASN A 11 -8.47 14.61 13.29
N GLU A 12 -8.26 15.79 12.72
CA GLU A 12 -7.20 16.07 11.73
C GLU A 12 -5.81 15.61 12.19
N GLU A 13 -5.41 15.92 13.43
CA GLU A 13 -4.08 15.54 13.94
C GLU A 13 -3.85 14.02 13.87
N ARG A 14 -4.83 13.24 14.34
CA ARG A 14 -4.76 11.77 14.32
C ARG A 14 -4.84 11.23 12.90
N ARG A 15 -5.67 11.84 12.06
CA ARG A 15 -5.79 11.52 10.65
C ARG A 15 -4.44 11.69 9.93
N ILE A 16 -3.73 12.81 10.16
CA ILE A 16 -2.40 13.07 9.60
C ILE A 16 -1.39 12.00 10.04
N VAL A 17 -1.41 11.60 11.31
CA VAL A 17 -0.57 10.49 11.80
C VAL A 17 -0.88 9.20 11.03
N ALA A 18 -2.17 8.87 10.84
CA ALA A 18 -2.57 7.69 10.09
C ALA A 18 -2.10 7.76 8.64
N VAL A 19 -2.17 8.93 7.98
CA VAL A 19 -1.64 9.11 6.61
C VAL A 19 -0.13 8.92 6.57
N LYS A 20 0.62 9.52 7.49
CA LYS A 20 2.10 9.39 7.55
C LYS A 20 2.53 7.93 7.76
N ARG A 21 1.81 7.15 8.56
CA ARG A 21 2.07 5.71 8.78
C ARG A 21 2.02 4.90 7.48
N THR A 22 1.20 5.29 6.50
CA THR A 22 1.12 4.57 5.22
C THR A 22 2.44 4.59 4.46
N GLY A 23 3.23 5.67 4.59
CA GLY A 23 4.46 5.90 3.83
C GLY A 23 4.22 5.98 2.32
N LEU A 24 3.01 6.33 1.87
CA LEU A 24 2.66 6.46 0.46
C LEU A 24 2.96 7.85 -0.09
N ILE A 25 2.87 8.89 0.75
CA ILE A 25 3.27 10.24 0.37
C ILE A 25 4.80 10.29 0.39
N ASP A 26 5.40 10.80 -0.70
CA ASP A 26 6.86 10.87 -0.91
C ASP A 26 7.56 9.49 -0.94
N GLY A 27 6.78 8.41 -1.03
CA GLY A 27 7.31 7.06 -1.24
C GLY A 27 7.69 6.79 -2.70
N ALA A 28 8.29 5.62 -2.94
CA ALA A 28 8.47 5.13 -4.31
C ALA A 28 7.11 4.95 -5.01
N GLN A 29 7.10 5.15 -6.33
CA GLN A 29 5.90 4.95 -7.16
C GLN A 29 5.25 3.61 -6.84
N ASN A 30 3.94 3.62 -6.62
CA ASN A 30 3.19 2.44 -6.21
C ASN A 30 2.03 2.20 -7.19
N ASP A 31 2.27 1.36 -8.20
CA ASP A 31 1.30 1.05 -9.26
C ASP A 31 0.09 0.22 -8.75
N ASN A 32 0.09 -0.17 -7.48
CA ASN A 32 -0.98 -1.01 -6.92
C ASN A 32 -2.36 -0.33 -6.88
N PHE A 33 -2.42 0.99 -7.07
CA PHE A 33 -3.67 1.75 -7.04
C PHE A 33 -4.19 2.13 -8.42
N ALA A 34 -3.37 2.03 -9.47
CA ALA A 34 -3.73 2.41 -10.83
C ALA A 34 -4.97 1.66 -11.33
N ILE A 35 -5.06 0.37 -11.05
CA ILE A 35 -6.18 -0.48 -11.46
C ILE A 35 -7.54 0.04 -10.95
N PHE A 36 -7.60 0.64 -9.76
CA PHE A 36 -8.85 1.19 -9.22
C PHE A 36 -9.31 2.39 -10.03
N CYS A 37 -8.38 3.27 -10.43
CA CYS A 37 -8.68 4.43 -11.25
C CYS A 37 -9.13 4.01 -12.65
N GLU A 38 -8.44 3.06 -13.27
CA GLU A 38 -8.78 2.55 -14.60
C GLU A 38 -10.15 1.83 -14.62
N VAL A 39 -10.43 1.00 -13.61
CA VAL A 39 -11.73 0.33 -13.48
C VAL A 39 -12.85 1.34 -13.31
N ALA A 40 -12.68 2.36 -12.46
CA ALA A 40 -13.69 3.39 -12.27
C ALA A 40 -13.95 4.20 -13.55
N LYS A 41 -12.89 4.55 -14.29
CA LYS A 41 -12.99 5.21 -15.59
C LYS A 41 -13.76 4.36 -16.60
N ALA A 42 -13.41 3.08 -16.70
CA ALA A 42 -14.07 2.15 -17.62
C ALA A 42 -15.56 1.92 -17.26
N LEU A 43 -15.89 1.89 -15.96
CA LEU A 43 -17.27 1.69 -15.49
C LEU A 43 -18.18 2.90 -15.75
N THR A 44 -17.64 4.11 -15.59
CA THR A 44 -18.47 5.34 -15.59
C THR A 44 -18.37 6.13 -16.89
N GLY A 45 -17.29 5.92 -17.67
CA GLY A 45 -16.98 6.72 -18.84
C GLY A 45 -16.53 8.17 -18.49
N TRP A 46 -16.30 8.49 -17.20
CA TRP A 46 -15.82 9.80 -16.81
C TRP A 46 -14.37 9.99 -17.26
N GLU A 47 -14.03 11.22 -17.66
CA GLU A 47 -12.75 11.50 -18.30
C GLU A 47 -11.56 11.35 -17.36
N TYR A 48 -11.68 11.82 -16.13
CA TYR A 48 -10.60 11.83 -15.17
C TYR A 48 -10.98 11.12 -13.88
N VAL A 49 -10.09 10.25 -13.41
CA VAL A 49 -10.20 9.57 -12.12
C VAL A 49 -8.88 9.69 -11.39
N ALA A 50 -8.94 9.95 -10.09
CA ALA A 50 -7.77 10.04 -9.23
C ALA A 50 -8.03 9.46 -7.83
N PHE A 51 -7.01 8.83 -7.29
CA PHE A 51 -6.89 8.54 -5.87
C PHE A 51 -5.81 9.45 -5.27
N SER A 52 -6.17 10.18 -4.21
CA SER A 52 -5.28 11.12 -3.54
C SER A 52 -5.31 10.93 -2.04
N LEU A 53 -4.15 11.09 -1.40
CA LEU A 53 -4.01 11.23 0.05
C LEU A 53 -3.84 12.69 0.43
N PHE A 54 -4.17 13.02 1.67
CA PHE A 54 -4.08 14.39 2.17
C PHE A 54 -3.20 14.44 3.41
N ASP A 55 -2.07 15.13 3.30
CA ASP A 55 -1.29 15.51 4.47
C ASP A 55 -1.86 16.77 5.13
N GLU A 56 -1.07 17.45 5.92
CA GLU A 56 -1.46 18.67 6.61
C GLU A 56 -1.79 19.82 5.64
N ASN A 57 -0.97 20.01 4.61
CA ASN A 57 -1.01 21.17 3.72
C ASN A 57 -1.40 20.82 2.28
N PHE A 58 -1.17 19.59 1.85
CA PHE A 58 -1.28 19.20 0.46
C PHE A 58 -2.22 18.03 0.23
N GLN A 59 -2.84 18.03 -0.93
CA GLN A 59 -3.38 16.86 -1.61
C GLN A 59 -2.26 16.24 -2.43
N CYS A 60 -1.95 14.99 -2.20
CA CYS A 60 -0.93 14.25 -2.95
C CYS A 60 -1.63 13.21 -3.82
N LYS A 61 -1.54 13.35 -5.13
CA LYS A 61 -2.11 12.39 -6.09
C LYS A 61 -1.27 11.11 -6.05
N ILE A 62 -1.87 10.00 -5.68
CA ILE A 62 -1.18 8.70 -5.59
C ILE A 62 -1.31 7.95 -6.91
N SER A 63 -2.49 8.03 -7.55
CA SER A 63 -2.72 7.44 -8.86
C SER A 63 -3.77 8.23 -9.61
N THR A 64 -3.58 8.38 -10.94
CA THR A 64 -4.44 9.16 -11.82
C THR A 64 -4.56 8.51 -13.18
N THR A 65 -5.66 8.78 -13.90
CA THR A 65 -5.84 8.27 -15.28
C THR A 65 -5.25 9.17 -16.37
N ASN A 66 -4.58 10.26 -16.00
CA ASN A 66 -3.95 11.19 -16.96
C ASN A 66 -2.44 11.37 -16.76
N GLY A 67 -1.81 10.51 -15.96
CA GLY A 67 -0.35 10.53 -15.75
C GLY A 67 0.17 11.65 -14.85
N THR A 68 -0.70 12.30 -14.07
CA THR A 68 -0.30 13.33 -13.09
C THR A 68 -0.04 12.77 -11.70
N ASP A 69 0.43 11.53 -11.61
CA ASP A 69 0.78 10.86 -10.36
C ASP A 69 1.92 11.61 -9.65
N ASN A 70 1.86 11.60 -8.32
CA ASN A 70 2.79 12.31 -7.43
C ASN A 70 2.72 13.86 -7.46
N GLU A 71 1.84 14.45 -8.25
CA GLU A 71 1.61 15.89 -8.14
C GLU A 71 0.96 16.25 -6.79
N LYS A 72 1.35 17.41 -6.26
CA LYS A 72 0.79 17.99 -5.04
C LYS A 72 -0.02 19.24 -5.35
N GLY A 73 -1.21 19.32 -4.78
CA GLY A 73 -2.06 20.51 -4.81
C GLY A 73 -2.29 21.05 -3.39
N GLU A 74 -2.40 22.36 -3.25
CA GLU A 74 -2.68 23.00 -1.96
C GLU A 74 -4.10 22.64 -1.47
N ARG A 75 -4.24 22.51 -0.15
CA ARG A 75 -5.54 22.32 0.52
C ARG A 75 -6.20 23.67 0.82
N ASP A 76 -6.33 24.50 -0.19
CA ASP A 76 -7.03 25.77 -0.09
C ASP A 76 -8.57 25.60 -0.13
N GLN A 77 -9.30 26.71 0.01
CA GLN A 77 -10.76 26.72 0.00
C GLN A 77 -11.39 26.24 -1.32
N PHE A 78 -10.60 26.21 -2.41
CA PHE A 78 -11.04 25.78 -3.73
C PHE A 78 -10.73 24.30 -4.02
N ASN A 79 -10.01 23.63 -3.13
CA ASN A 79 -9.75 22.21 -3.29
C ASN A 79 -11.00 21.40 -2.93
N VAL A 80 -11.84 21.07 -3.93
CA VAL A 80 -13.11 20.33 -3.75
C VAL A 80 -12.87 18.99 -3.05
N CYS A 81 -11.78 18.29 -3.39
CA CYS A 81 -11.44 16.99 -2.80
C CYS A 81 -11.17 17.05 -1.30
N SER A 82 -10.74 18.23 -0.77
CA SER A 82 -10.55 18.40 0.68
C SER A 82 -11.85 18.29 1.48
N TYR A 83 -12.98 18.60 0.86
CA TYR A 83 -14.29 18.54 1.53
C TYR A 83 -14.83 17.11 1.62
N VAL A 84 -14.34 16.19 0.79
CA VAL A 84 -14.67 14.76 0.88
C VAL A 84 -14.23 14.16 2.21
N LEU A 85 -13.17 14.69 2.82
CA LEU A 85 -12.66 14.23 4.12
C LEU A 85 -13.58 14.53 5.30
N LEU A 86 -14.58 15.40 5.11
CA LEU A 86 -15.47 15.87 6.19
C LEU A 86 -16.67 14.97 6.45
N SER A 87 -16.90 13.99 5.56
CA SER A 87 -18.07 13.09 5.62
C SER A 87 -17.66 11.66 5.28
N SER A 88 -18.41 10.70 5.80
CA SER A 88 -18.34 9.30 5.35
C SER A 88 -19.14 9.05 4.06
N GLU A 89 -20.00 9.98 3.67
CA GLU A 89 -20.80 9.91 2.44
C GLU A 89 -20.08 10.57 1.27
N PRO A 90 -20.32 10.12 0.03
CA PRO A 90 -19.76 10.75 -1.17
C PRO A 90 -20.19 12.20 -1.34
N THR A 91 -19.32 13.00 -1.91
CA THR A 91 -19.63 14.35 -2.41
C THR A 91 -19.93 14.23 -3.89
N LEU A 92 -21.18 14.47 -4.29
CA LEU A 92 -21.64 14.38 -5.67
C LEU A 92 -22.12 15.76 -6.14
N ILE A 93 -21.52 16.27 -7.21
CA ILE A 93 -21.84 17.57 -7.79
C ILE A 93 -22.06 17.38 -9.29
N HIS A 94 -23.31 17.51 -9.71
CA HIS A 94 -23.70 17.33 -11.11
C HIS A 94 -23.08 18.40 -12.03
N ASP A 95 -23.10 19.64 -11.58
CA ASP A 95 -22.62 20.79 -12.34
C ASP A 95 -22.06 21.84 -11.37
N LEU A 96 -20.72 21.94 -11.30
CA LEU A 96 -20.01 22.91 -10.46
C LEU A 96 -20.41 24.35 -10.75
N SER A 97 -20.76 24.67 -12.01
CA SER A 97 -21.14 26.03 -12.40
C SER A 97 -22.51 26.49 -11.88
N LYS A 98 -23.35 25.53 -11.50
CA LYS A 98 -24.69 25.74 -10.93
C LYS A 98 -24.77 25.47 -9.43
N ASP A 99 -23.74 24.87 -8.85
CA ASP A 99 -23.70 24.59 -7.43
C ASP A 99 -23.48 25.87 -6.63
N GLU A 100 -24.32 26.14 -5.64
CA GLU A 100 -24.30 27.37 -4.83
C GLU A 100 -22.95 27.64 -4.17
N LYS A 101 -22.23 26.59 -3.80
CA LYS A 101 -20.91 26.70 -3.17
C LYS A 101 -19.78 26.88 -4.19
N TRP A 102 -19.91 26.26 -5.35
CA TRP A 102 -18.80 26.10 -6.30
C TRP A 102 -18.92 26.96 -7.57
N LYS A 103 -20.06 27.58 -7.85
CA LYS A 103 -20.30 28.38 -9.07
C LYS A 103 -19.29 29.50 -9.31
N ASN A 104 -18.56 29.94 -8.29
CA ASN A 104 -17.50 30.95 -8.40
C ASN A 104 -16.10 30.37 -8.35
N HIS A 105 -15.95 29.04 -8.51
CA HIS A 105 -14.65 28.38 -8.46
C HIS A 105 -13.71 28.88 -9.55
N PRO A 106 -12.45 29.27 -9.24
CA PRO A 106 -11.52 29.84 -10.20
C PRO A 106 -11.25 28.97 -11.43
N ALA A 107 -11.28 27.65 -11.26
CA ALA A 107 -11.06 26.69 -12.35
C ALA A 107 -12.15 26.79 -13.44
N LEU A 108 -13.37 27.24 -13.11
CA LEU A 108 -14.46 27.40 -14.09
C LEU A 108 -14.20 28.52 -15.11
N LYS A 109 -13.21 29.36 -14.86
CA LYS A 109 -12.78 30.44 -15.78
C LYS A 109 -11.74 30.00 -16.81
N LYS A 110 -11.22 28.77 -16.67
CA LYS A 110 -10.22 28.20 -17.60
C LYS A 110 -10.93 27.55 -18.78
N GLU A 111 -10.28 27.54 -19.95
CA GLU A 111 -10.81 26.84 -21.14
C GLU A 111 -11.02 25.34 -20.91
N SER A 112 -10.09 24.72 -20.19
CA SER A 112 -10.19 23.30 -19.78
C SER A 112 -10.59 23.24 -18.30
N HIS A 113 -11.83 22.85 -18.02
CA HIS A 113 -12.36 22.71 -16.67
C HIS A 113 -13.28 21.50 -16.58
N PHE A 114 -13.53 21.07 -15.35
CA PHE A 114 -14.48 20.00 -15.05
C PHE A 114 -15.74 20.60 -14.43
N LEU A 115 -16.91 20.15 -14.89
CA LEU A 115 -18.22 20.52 -14.37
C LEU A 115 -18.80 19.42 -13.46
N GLY A 116 -18.72 18.17 -13.89
CA GLY A 116 -19.13 17.04 -13.06
C GLY A 116 -18.05 16.65 -12.05
N TYR A 117 -18.43 16.42 -10.80
CA TYR A 117 -17.55 15.94 -9.74
C TYR A 117 -18.22 14.85 -8.89
N ALA A 118 -17.47 13.79 -8.62
CA ALA A 118 -17.86 12.76 -7.65
C ALA A 118 -16.64 12.38 -6.81
N GLY A 119 -16.73 12.57 -5.49
CA GLY A 119 -15.64 12.26 -4.55
C GLY A 119 -16.10 11.27 -3.48
N PHE A 120 -15.35 10.21 -3.29
CA PHE A 120 -15.60 9.14 -2.34
C PHE A 120 -14.50 9.15 -1.28
N PRO A 121 -14.83 9.22 0.02
CA PRO A 121 -13.82 9.21 1.07
C PRO A 121 -13.16 7.83 1.17
N VAL A 122 -11.83 7.81 1.27
CA VAL A 122 -11.04 6.62 1.53
C VAL A 122 -10.79 6.55 3.03
N ILE A 123 -11.58 5.71 3.71
CA ILE A 123 -11.61 5.61 5.18
C ILE A 123 -10.97 4.30 5.60
N ASN A 124 -9.91 4.38 6.42
CA ASN A 124 -9.19 3.21 6.90
C ASN A 124 -9.95 2.49 8.03
N LYS A 125 -9.43 1.34 8.48
CA LYS A 125 -10.02 0.52 9.56
C LYS A 125 -10.16 1.25 10.90
N ASP A 126 -9.32 2.27 11.14
CA ASP A 126 -9.35 3.10 12.36
C ASP A 126 -10.33 4.28 12.24
N ASN A 127 -11.14 4.31 11.17
CA ASN A 127 -12.14 5.33 10.86
C ASN A 127 -11.56 6.73 10.60
N TYR A 128 -10.37 6.81 10.00
CA TYR A 128 -9.80 8.05 9.50
C TYR A 128 -9.97 8.17 7.98
N ALA A 129 -10.51 9.29 7.51
CA ALA A 129 -10.54 9.62 6.09
C ALA A 129 -9.13 10.02 5.63
N LEU A 130 -8.37 9.07 5.08
CA LEU A 130 -6.99 9.28 4.66
C LEU A 130 -6.90 10.13 3.40
N GLY A 131 -7.90 10.01 2.52
CA GLY A 131 -7.89 10.62 1.21
C GLY A 131 -9.23 10.57 0.51
N SER A 132 -9.21 10.89 -0.78
CA SER A 132 -10.37 10.86 -1.66
C SER A 132 -10.07 10.04 -2.92
N PHE A 133 -11.07 9.27 -3.32
CA PHE A 133 -11.16 8.66 -4.64
C PHE A 133 -12.16 9.46 -5.43
N CYS A 134 -11.71 10.22 -6.44
CA CYS A 134 -12.56 11.19 -7.12
C CYS A 134 -12.57 11.01 -8.63
N LEU A 135 -13.73 11.36 -9.21
CA LEU A 135 -13.97 11.36 -10.64
C LEU A 135 -14.36 12.78 -11.04
N MET A 136 -13.91 13.21 -12.21
CA MET A 136 -14.23 14.52 -12.79
C MET A 136 -14.57 14.37 -14.26
N ASN A 137 -15.56 15.15 -14.72
CA ASN A 137 -15.97 15.16 -16.10
C ASN A 137 -16.10 16.61 -16.62
N PRO A 138 -15.67 16.93 -17.86
CA PRO A 138 -15.79 18.29 -18.39
C PRO A 138 -17.24 18.73 -18.52
N ASP A 139 -18.16 17.82 -18.80
CA ASP A 139 -19.58 18.08 -18.91
C ASP A 139 -20.33 17.81 -17.59
N PRO A 140 -21.50 18.48 -17.38
CA PRO A 140 -22.39 18.14 -16.28
C PRO A 140 -22.75 16.66 -16.31
N SER A 141 -22.50 15.96 -15.21
CA SER A 141 -22.59 14.50 -15.18
C SER A 141 -23.15 14.00 -13.86
N SER A 142 -23.88 12.89 -13.92
CA SER A 142 -24.42 12.22 -12.75
C SER A 142 -24.12 10.73 -12.80
N LEU A 143 -23.92 10.14 -11.64
CA LEU A 143 -23.75 8.72 -11.48
C LEU A 143 -25.10 8.08 -11.11
N SER A 144 -25.37 6.92 -11.67
CA SER A 144 -26.48 6.08 -11.22
C SER A 144 -26.22 5.52 -9.83
N LYS A 145 -27.28 5.09 -9.12
CA LYS A 145 -27.13 4.47 -7.80
C LYS A 145 -26.17 3.26 -7.83
N LYS A 146 -26.24 2.44 -8.90
CA LYS A 146 -25.36 1.27 -9.04
C LYS A 146 -23.90 1.67 -9.18
N GLU A 147 -23.57 2.72 -9.93
CA GLU A 147 -22.21 3.23 -10.07
C GLU A 147 -21.73 3.81 -8.73
N ILE A 148 -22.57 4.57 -8.02
CA ILE A 148 -22.24 5.10 -6.69
C ILE A 148 -21.88 3.97 -5.73
N ASP A 149 -22.69 2.90 -5.66
CA ASP A 149 -22.47 1.76 -4.78
C ASP A 149 -21.16 1.02 -5.16
N LEU A 150 -20.86 0.85 -6.45
CA LEU A 150 -19.62 0.25 -6.93
C LEU A 150 -18.40 1.12 -6.57
N LEU A 151 -18.48 2.44 -6.77
CA LEU A 151 -17.39 3.36 -6.46
C LEU A 151 -17.13 3.47 -4.95
N LYS A 152 -18.18 3.42 -4.11
CA LYS A 152 -18.02 3.25 -2.65
C LYS A 152 -17.26 1.95 -2.33
N GLY A 153 -17.58 0.87 -3.01
CA GLY A 153 -16.88 -0.40 -2.89
C GLY A 153 -15.40 -0.30 -3.29
N LEU A 154 -15.08 0.39 -4.37
CA LEU A 154 -13.68 0.63 -4.79
C LEU A 154 -12.93 1.48 -3.78
N ALA A 155 -13.51 2.57 -3.26
CA ALA A 155 -12.89 3.39 -2.23
C ALA A 155 -12.59 2.58 -0.95
N THR A 156 -13.50 1.68 -0.55
CA THR A 156 -13.30 0.75 0.56
C THR A 156 -12.15 -0.22 0.28
N ARG A 157 -12.03 -0.73 -0.96
CA ARG A 157 -10.92 -1.62 -1.34
C ARG A 157 -9.58 -0.91 -1.37
N ILE A 158 -9.53 0.35 -1.81
CA ILE A 158 -8.35 1.20 -1.72
C ILE A 158 -7.92 1.34 -0.25
N ALA A 159 -8.83 1.68 0.65
CA ALA A 159 -8.54 1.79 2.08
C ALA A 159 -7.99 0.48 2.68
N HIS A 160 -8.62 -0.65 2.36
CA HIS A 160 -8.16 -1.97 2.80
C HIS A 160 -6.77 -2.32 2.27
N GLN A 161 -6.48 -1.99 1.00
CA GLN A 161 -5.14 -2.18 0.43
C GLN A 161 -4.08 -1.35 1.16
N ILE A 162 -4.41 -0.11 1.53
CA ILE A 162 -3.53 0.75 2.34
C ILE A 162 -3.27 0.13 3.70
N ASP A 163 -4.32 -0.34 4.39
CA ASP A 163 -4.19 -0.95 5.71
C ASP A 163 -3.28 -2.18 5.67
N ILE A 164 -3.48 -3.09 4.70
CA ILE A 164 -2.63 -4.28 4.53
C ILE A 164 -1.17 -3.89 4.29
N GLN A 165 -0.90 -2.95 3.38
CA GLN A 165 0.47 -2.51 3.10
C GLN A 165 1.14 -1.87 4.32
N THR A 166 0.38 -1.07 5.08
CA THR A 166 0.88 -0.42 6.29
C THR A 166 1.22 -1.45 7.35
N GLU A 167 0.34 -2.41 7.62
CA GLU A 167 0.57 -3.50 8.58
C GLU A 167 1.75 -4.38 8.18
N GLN A 168 1.89 -4.69 6.89
CA GLN A 168 3.03 -5.46 6.39
C GLN A 168 4.36 -4.74 6.63
N LYS A 169 4.42 -3.42 6.37
CA LYS A 169 5.62 -2.60 6.64
C LYS A 169 5.95 -2.60 8.14
N GLU A 170 4.97 -2.37 9.01
CA GLU A 170 5.15 -2.34 10.46
C GLU A 170 5.59 -3.71 10.99
N THR A 171 4.97 -4.78 10.53
CA THR A 171 5.33 -6.16 10.91
C THR A 171 6.75 -6.50 10.47
N THR A 172 7.12 -6.11 9.26
CA THR A 172 8.49 -6.30 8.75
C THR A 172 9.50 -5.55 9.58
N ALA A 173 9.24 -4.27 9.88
CA ALA A 173 10.13 -3.44 10.72
C ALA A 173 10.29 -4.03 12.12
N ALA A 174 9.18 -4.45 12.76
CA ALA A 174 9.21 -5.11 14.07
C ALA A 174 9.98 -6.44 14.04
N SER A 175 9.85 -7.21 12.95
CA SER A 175 10.60 -8.45 12.76
C SER A 175 12.10 -8.20 12.66
N VAL A 176 12.51 -7.20 11.87
CA VAL A 176 13.92 -6.80 11.75
C VAL A 176 14.48 -6.37 13.10
N GLN A 177 13.76 -5.51 13.84
CA GLN A 177 14.19 -5.09 15.18
C GLN A 177 14.32 -6.27 16.15
N ASN A 178 13.38 -7.23 16.12
CA ASN A 178 13.44 -8.43 16.94
C ASN A 178 14.67 -9.29 16.62
N VAL A 179 14.97 -9.48 15.32
CA VAL A 179 16.13 -10.23 14.86
C VAL A 179 17.43 -9.59 15.37
N LEU A 180 17.62 -8.29 15.13
CA LEU A 180 18.81 -7.55 15.58
C LEU A 180 18.98 -7.61 17.10
N LYS A 181 17.91 -7.28 17.85
CA LYS A 181 17.95 -7.29 19.30
C LYS A 181 18.26 -8.69 19.87
N THR A 182 17.61 -9.74 19.32
CA THR A 182 17.79 -11.10 19.80
C THR A 182 19.18 -11.60 19.49
N PHE A 183 19.73 -11.35 18.30
CA PHE A 183 21.09 -11.74 17.95
C PHE A 183 22.10 -11.07 18.89
N ASN A 184 22.09 -9.74 19.01
CA ASN A 184 23.02 -8.99 19.85
C ASN A 184 22.94 -9.37 21.33
N SER A 185 21.77 -9.80 21.82
CA SER A 185 21.62 -10.20 23.23
C SER A 185 22.12 -11.63 23.53
N ASN A 186 22.22 -12.51 22.54
CA ASN A 186 22.55 -13.93 22.71
C ASN A 186 23.90 -14.34 22.12
N VAL A 187 24.49 -13.48 21.30
CA VAL A 187 25.73 -13.75 20.58
C VAL A 187 26.76 -12.67 20.92
N SER A 188 27.95 -13.09 21.33
CA SER A 188 29.05 -12.17 21.63
C SER A 188 29.75 -11.69 20.35
N SER A 189 28.97 -11.32 19.34
CA SER A 189 29.45 -10.74 18.08
C SER A 189 28.74 -9.42 17.83
N GLU A 190 29.51 -8.39 17.50
CA GLU A 190 29.03 -7.09 17.04
C GLU A 190 29.08 -6.98 15.50
N SER A 191 29.48 -8.07 14.82
CA SER A 191 29.63 -8.08 13.36
C SER A 191 28.28 -8.29 12.68
N PHE A 192 27.96 -7.38 11.78
CA PHE A 192 26.80 -7.52 10.88
C PHE A 192 26.96 -8.71 9.91
N ASP A 193 28.21 -9.03 9.55
CA ASP A 193 28.51 -10.17 8.66
C ASP A 193 28.15 -11.51 9.31
N ASP A 194 28.40 -11.65 10.62
CA ASP A 194 28.04 -12.87 11.35
C ASP A 194 26.52 -13.04 11.43
N LEU A 195 25.78 -11.94 11.66
CA LEU A 195 24.32 -11.96 11.58
C LEU A 195 23.83 -12.34 10.18
N ASN A 196 24.43 -11.75 9.14
CA ASN A 196 24.04 -12.03 7.75
C ASN A 196 24.31 -13.48 7.35
N ALA A 197 25.46 -14.02 7.75
CA ALA A 197 25.80 -15.44 7.55
C ALA A 197 24.81 -16.37 8.27
N PHE A 198 24.48 -16.06 9.53
CA PHE A 198 23.49 -16.82 10.30
C PHE A 198 22.09 -16.77 9.66
N LEU A 199 21.65 -15.58 9.22
CA LEU A 199 20.36 -15.43 8.53
C LEU A 199 20.33 -16.19 7.20
N SER A 200 21.44 -16.16 6.45
CA SER A 200 21.59 -16.90 5.19
C SER A 200 21.39 -18.38 5.40
N LEU A 201 22.03 -18.95 6.42
CA LEU A 201 21.87 -20.36 6.78
C LEU A 201 20.44 -20.67 7.23
N CYS A 202 19.82 -19.82 8.06
CA CYS A 202 18.42 -19.97 8.47
C CYS A 202 17.44 -19.97 7.29
N LEU A 203 17.77 -19.29 6.19
CA LEU A 203 17.00 -19.25 4.96
C LEU A 203 17.32 -20.40 3.98
N GLY A 204 18.19 -21.34 4.38
CA GLY A 204 18.61 -22.47 3.55
C GLY A 204 19.57 -22.10 2.44
N LYS A 205 20.27 -20.96 2.55
CA LYS A 205 21.34 -20.56 1.63
C LYS A 205 22.68 -21.19 2.05
N ILE A 206 23.54 -21.43 1.08
CA ILE A 206 24.90 -21.87 1.31
C ILE A 206 25.70 -20.69 1.87
N ILE A 207 26.51 -20.95 2.90
CA ILE A 207 27.45 -19.98 3.48
C ILE A 207 28.89 -20.37 3.12
N LEU A 208 29.77 -19.38 3.13
CA LEU A 208 31.20 -19.57 2.84
C LEU A 208 31.91 -20.27 4.00
N HIS A 209 33.06 -20.89 3.71
CA HIS A 209 33.86 -21.59 4.73
C HIS A 209 34.29 -20.66 5.89
N ASP A 210 34.70 -19.43 5.57
CA ASP A 210 35.10 -18.44 6.59
C ASP A 210 33.92 -18.01 7.46
N GLU A 211 32.71 -17.91 6.89
CA GLU A 211 31.47 -17.64 7.61
C GLU A 211 31.12 -18.80 8.54
N TYR A 212 31.29 -20.05 8.06
CA TYR A 212 31.13 -21.23 8.91
C TYR A 212 32.08 -21.18 10.11
N LEU A 213 33.38 -20.91 9.91
CA LEU A 213 34.36 -20.88 11.00
C LEU A 213 33.97 -19.86 12.08
N LYS A 214 33.50 -18.67 11.66
CA LYS A 214 33.01 -17.63 12.59
C LYS A 214 31.77 -18.10 13.35
N LEU A 215 30.74 -18.59 12.65
CA LEU A 215 29.51 -19.06 13.30
C LEU A 215 29.76 -20.27 14.20
N SER A 216 30.69 -21.16 13.86
CA SER A 216 31.11 -22.30 14.68
C SER A 216 31.82 -21.83 15.95
N SER A 217 32.68 -20.82 15.87
CA SER A 217 33.33 -20.24 17.06
C SER A 217 32.33 -19.59 18.02
N LEU A 218 31.20 -19.11 17.51
CA LEU A 218 30.07 -18.60 18.29
C LEU A 218 29.13 -19.70 18.81
N GLY A 219 29.39 -20.95 18.41
CA GLY A 219 28.61 -22.12 18.79
C GLY A 219 27.25 -22.19 18.13
N LEU A 220 27.05 -21.57 16.97
CA LEU A 220 25.76 -21.46 16.27
C LEU A 220 25.54 -22.56 15.24
N VAL A 221 26.60 -23.18 14.74
CA VAL A 221 26.57 -24.19 13.68
C VAL A 221 27.48 -25.36 14.00
N ASP A 222 27.14 -26.53 13.44
CA ASP A 222 27.88 -27.78 13.51
C ASP A 222 27.89 -28.47 12.14
N TYR A 223 28.64 -29.55 11.99
CA TYR A 223 28.49 -30.45 10.86
C TYR A 223 27.62 -31.63 11.23
N ASP A 224 26.76 -32.05 10.33
CA ASP A 224 26.02 -33.30 10.46
C ASP A 224 26.90 -34.50 10.04
N SER A 225 26.31 -35.74 10.09
CA SER A 225 26.97 -37.00 9.68
C SER A 225 27.38 -37.03 8.21
N ASN A 226 26.75 -36.16 7.36
CA ASN A 226 27.03 -36.07 5.92
C ASN A 226 28.00 -34.93 5.59
N LYS A 227 28.58 -34.27 6.62
CA LYS A 227 29.42 -33.07 6.51
C LYS A 227 28.68 -31.85 5.95
N GLU A 228 27.35 -31.79 6.08
CA GLU A 228 26.57 -30.60 5.77
C GLU A 228 26.54 -29.67 6.98
N ILE A 229 26.55 -28.37 6.72
CA ILE A 229 26.48 -27.35 7.77
C ILE A 229 25.02 -27.26 8.27
N ILE A 230 24.83 -27.50 9.55
CA ILE A 230 23.54 -27.43 10.22
C ILE A 230 23.59 -26.48 11.41
N LEU A 231 22.43 -26.02 11.86
CA LEU A 231 22.36 -25.26 13.10
C LEU A 231 22.66 -26.17 14.30
N SER A 232 23.53 -25.71 15.18
CA SER A 232 23.72 -26.30 16.50
C SER A 232 22.45 -26.20 17.36
N PRO A 233 22.33 -26.90 18.50
CA PRO A 233 21.22 -26.68 19.42
C PRO A 233 21.05 -25.24 19.86
N LYS A 234 22.16 -24.50 20.07
CA LYS A 234 22.17 -23.06 20.37
C LYS A 234 21.68 -22.23 19.20
N GLY A 235 22.15 -22.52 17.98
CA GLY A 235 21.69 -21.86 16.75
C GLY A 235 20.21 -22.09 16.48
N ALA A 236 19.72 -23.32 16.66
CA ALA A 236 18.30 -23.64 16.50
C ALA A 236 17.41 -22.91 17.53
N ALA A 237 17.87 -22.81 18.78
CA ALA A 237 17.17 -22.05 19.82
C ALA A 237 17.14 -20.55 19.47
N LEU A 238 18.24 -19.99 18.97
CA LEU A 238 18.33 -18.60 18.52
C LEU A 238 17.40 -18.34 17.33
N GLN A 239 17.40 -19.20 16.31
CA GLN A 239 16.48 -19.13 15.17
C GLN A 239 15.03 -19.07 15.63
N LYS A 240 14.66 -19.92 16.60
CA LYS A 240 13.30 -19.94 17.18
C LYS A 240 12.96 -18.64 17.90
N GLN A 241 13.86 -18.09 18.71
CA GLN A 241 13.66 -16.80 19.42
C GLN A 241 13.53 -15.64 18.44
N MET A 242 14.28 -15.64 17.35
CA MET A 242 14.20 -14.66 16.27
C MET A 242 12.93 -14.83 15.42
N LYS A 243 12.14 -15.87 15.64
CA LYS A 243 10.93 -16.21 14.85
C LYS A 243 11.22 -16.44 13.36
N LEU A 244 12.42 -16.92 13.03
CA LEU A 244 12.87 -17.22 11.68
C LEU A 244 12.48 -18.63 11.20
N GLN A 245 11.61 -19.32 11.92
CA GLN A 245 11.08 -20.61 11.45
C GLN A 245 10.16 -20.34 10.25
N THR A 246 10.74 -20.33 9.08
CA THR A 246 9.98 -20.46 7.85
C THR A 246 9.44 -21.88 7.81
N LYS A 247 8.12 -22.04 7.85
CA LYS A 247 7.50 -23.15 7.15
C LYS A 247 7.81 -22.89 5.67
N VAL A 248 8.94 -23.38 5.21
CA VAL A 248 9.18 -23.49 3.78
C VAL A 248 8.12 -24.44 3.29
N MET A 249 7.01 -23.90 2.81
CA MET A 249 6.17 -24.67 1.91
C MET A 249 7.10 -24.95 0.73
N LYS A 250 7.59 -26.18 0.64
CA LYS A 250 8.17 -26.69 -0.61
C LYS A 250 7.07 -26.45 -1.64
N ARG A 251 7.23 -25.44 -2.47
CA ARG A 251 6.46 -25.36 -3.71
C ARG A 251 6.81 -26.65 -4.44
N SER A 252 5.91 -27.61 -4.41
CA SER A 252 5.96 -28.69 -5.38
C SER A 252 5.80 -27.99 -6.73
N ILE A 253 6.90 -27.88 -7.47
CA ILE A 253 6.85 -27.51 -8.88
C ILE A 253 6.15 -28.72 -9.50
N ILE A 254 4.86 -28.56 -9.82
CA ILE A 254 4.15 -29.52 -10.64
C ILE A 254 4.84 -29.42 -12.00
N LYS A 255 5.68 -30.43 -12.30
CA LYS A 255 6.27 -30.54 -13.64
C LYS A 255 5.11 -30.73 -14.61
N THR A 256 5.23 -30.17 -15.77
CA THR A 256 4.21 -30.29 -16.87
C THR A 256 3.91 -31.76 -17.22
N GLU A 257 4.84 -32.68 -16.93
CA GLU A 257 4.68 -34.13 -17.10
C GLU A 257 3.68 -34.75 -16.10
N ASP A 258 3.35 -34.07 -15.00
CA ASP A 258 2.41 -34.55 -13.98
C ASP A 258 0.98 -33.95 -14.19
N ARG A 259 0.69 -33.35 -15.33
CA ARG A 259 -0.68 -32.95 -15.67
C ARG A 259 -1.54 -34.19 -15.83
N PRO A 260 -2.64 -34.31 -15.08
CA PRO A 260 -3.59 -35.38 -15.32
C PRO A 260 -4.08 -35.35 -16.76
N ALA A 261 -4.00 -36.47 -17.47
CA ALA A 261 -4.38 -36.58 -18.89
C ALA A 261 -5.80 -36.05 -19.16
N PHE A 262 -6.70 -36.08 -18.15
CA PHE A 262 -8.07 -35.60 -18.31
C PHE A 262 -8.16 -34.07 -18.54
N LEU A 263 -7.14 -33.27 -18.18
CA LEU A 263 -7.12 -31.83 -18.45
C LEU A 263 -6.80 -31.52 -19.93
N ASP A 264 -6.05 -32.39 -20.59
CA ASP A 264 -5.74 -32.25 -22.00
C ASP A 264 -6.96 -32.68 -22.87
N ASP A 265 -7.75 -33.65 -22.38
CA ASP A 265 -9.02 -34.05 -23.01
C ASP A 265 -10.09 -32.95 -22.91
N LEU A 266 -10.17 -32.25 -21.76
CA LEU A 266 -11.14 -31.18 -21.54
C LEU A 266 -10.82 -29.90 -22.33
N LEU A 267 -9.55 -29.66 -22.69
CA LEU A 267 -9.12 -28.52 -23.49
C LEU A 267 -9.13 -28.83 -24.99
N GLY A 268 -9.19 -30.10 -25.38
CA GLY A 268 -9.31 -30.56 -26.75
C GLY A 268 -10.74 -30.53 -27.28
N GLU A 269 -11.75 -30.41 -26.39
CA GLU A 269 -13.17 -30.34 -26.74
C GLU A 269 -13.74 -28.90 -26.79
N LEU A 270 -12.91 -27.87 -26.55
CA LEU A 270 -13.23 -26.45 -26.70
C LEU A 270 -12.64 -25.84 -27.96
#